data_1fc2fda75aa5fdef3ad075650c75c6cb
#
_entry.id   1fc2fda75aa5fdef3ad075650c75c6cb
#
_cell.length_a   1.000
_cell.length_b   1.000
_cell.length_c   1.000
_cell.angle_alpha   90.00
_cell.angle_beta   90.00
_cell.angle_gamma   90.00
#
_symmetry.space_group_name_H-M   'P 1'
#
loop_
_entity.id
_entity.type
_entity.pdbx_description
1 polymer ?
#
loop_
_entity_poly.entity_id
_entity_poly.type
_entity_poly.pdbx_seq_one_letter_code
_entity_poly.pdbx_strand_id
1 'polypeptide(L)'
;ASQNTSDWKLALIDADALIDEILKRAGYQGKTMGERLKQIEPSDLDHLAELWEAHKLRNRIAHEGERIDRRDVDRAMDKYRLVLKELKFL
;
A
#
# COMPACT_ATOMS: atom_id res chain seq x y z
N ALA A 1 -9.93 -17.40 -9.89
CA ALA A 1 -8.93 -16.65 -9.14
C ALA A 1 -7.56 -17.28 -9.37
N SER A 2 -6.58 -16.45 -9.50
CA SER A 2 -5.22 -16.91 -9.72
C SER A 2 -4.61 -17.55 -8.47
N GLN A 3 -3.92 -18.67 -8.66
CA GLN A 3 -3.13 -19.31 -7.61
C GLN A 3 -1.65 -18.96 -7.78
N ASN A 4 -1.30 -18.15 -8.76
CA ASN A 4 0.06 -17.79 -9.07
C ASN A 4 0.58 -16.75 -8.08
N THR A 5 1.73 -17.04 -7.46
CA THR A 5 2.37 -16.10 -6.51
C THR A 5 2.66 -14.75 -7.14
N SER A 6 3.03 -14.73 -8.43
CA SER A 6 3.28 -13.47 -9.14
C SER A 6 2.04 -12.58 -9.19
N ASP A 7 0.84 -13.18 -9.31
CA ASP A 7 -0.40 -12.42 -9.37
C ASP A 7 -0.74 -11.78 -8.03
N TRP A 8 -0.44 -12.46 -6.91
CA TRP A 8 -0.65 -11.88 -5.59
C TRP A 8 0.24 -10.66 -5.38
N LYS A 9 1.51 -10.81 -5.76
CA LYS A 9 2.49 -9.73 -5.62
C LYS A 9 2.14 -8.56 -6.53
N LEU A 10 1.71 -8.84 -7.75
CA LEU A 10 1.30 -7.80 -8.67
C LEU A 10 0.07 -7.04 -8.15
N ALA A 11 -0.91 -7.75 -7.61
CA ALA A 11 -2.09 -7.12 -7.04
C ALA A 11 -1.72 -6.16 -5.89
N LEU A 12 -0.77 -6.57 -5.06
CA LEU A 12 -0.29 -5.74 -3.96
C LEU A 12 0.40 -4.48 -4.48
N ILE A 13 1.26 -4.63 -5.47
CA ILE A 13 1.97 -3.52 -6.10
C ILE A 13 0.98 -2.55 -6.74
N ASP A 14 -0.05 -3.07 -7.41
CA ASP A 14 -1.08 -2.26 -8.05
C ASP A 14 -1.91 -1.48 -7.01
N ALA A 15 -2.25 -2.11 -5.89
CA ALA A 15 -2.98 -1.45 -4.81
C ALA A 15 -2.16 -0.30 -4.22
N ASP A 16 -0.87 -0.53 -3.99
CA ASP A 16 0.05 0.49 -3.49
C ASP A 16 0.14 1.67 -4.46
N ALA A 17 0.28 1.37 -5.74
CA ALA A 17 0.38 2.40 -6.79
C ALA A 17 -0.91 3.22 -6.90
N LEU A 18 -2.05 2.59 -6.73
CA LEU A 18 -3.33 3.30 -6.75
C LEU A 18 -3.42 4.30 -5.62
N ILE A 19 -3.07 3.88 -4.41
CA ILE A 19 -3.09 4.78 -3.25
C ILE A 19 -2.09 5.91 -3.43
N ASP A 20 -0.89 5.61 -3.95
CA ASP A 20 0.11 6.63 -4.24
C ASP A 20 -0.43 7.70 -5.19
N GLU A 21 -1.12 7.28 -6.24
CA GLU A 21 -1.73 8.22 -7.18
C GLU A 21 -2.80 9.09 -6.53
N ILE A 22 -3.60 8.50 -5.64
CA ILE A 22 -4.61 9.24 -4.88
C ILE A 22 -3.94 10.30 -4.01
N LEU A 23 -2.85 9.93 -3.33
CA LEU A 23 -2.11 10.86 -2.46
C LEU A 23 -1.49 11.99 -3.26
N LYS A 24 -0.95 11.71 -4.44
CA LYS A 24 -0.45 12.75 -5.34
C LYS A 24 -1.54 13.75 -5.69
N ARG A 25 -2.70 13.26 -6.06
CA ARG A 25 -3.83 14.11 -6.43
C ARG A 25 -4.37 14.91 -5.26
N ALA A 26 -4.21 14.38 -4.05
CA ALA A 26 -4.58 15.09 -2.83
C ALA A 26 -3.57 16.19 -2.46
N GLY A 27 -2.44 16.26 -3.15
CA GLY A 27 -1.44 17.32 -2.95
C GLY A 27 -0.24 16.95 -2.10
N TYR A 28 -0.12 15.69 -1.69
CA TYR A 28 1.05 15.28 -0.91
C TYR A 28 2.27 15.20 -1.80
N GLN A 29 3.34 15.87 -1.38
CA GLN A 29 4.55 16.01 -2.15
C GLN A 29 5.56 14.91 -1.83
N GLY A 30 6.40 14.57 -2.81
CA GLY A 30 7.47 13.60 -2.65
C GLY A 30 7.82 12.95 -3.98
N LYS A 31 9.04 12.44 -4.07
CA LYS A 31 9.50 11.72 -5.27
C LYS A 31 9.09 10.26 -5.23
N THR A 32 8.88 9.73 -4.03
CA THR A 32 8.48 8.34 -3.82
C THR A 32 7.25 8.31 -2.92
N MET A 33 6.57 7.16 -2.88
CA MET A 33 5.45 7.00 -1.98
C MET A 33 5.88 7.13 -0.51
N GLY A 34 7.06 6.60 -0.16
CA GLY A 34 7.58 6.75 1.20
C GLY A 34 7.72 8.19 1.61
N GLU A 35 8.23 9.04 0.71
CA GLU A 35 8.35 10.47 0.98
C GLU A 35 6.97 11.12 1.14
N ARG A 36 5.99 10.73 0.31
CA ARG A 36 4.63 11.25 0.43
C ARG A 36 3.99 10.84 1.75
N LEU A 37 4.17 9.58 2.16
CA LEU A 37 3.63 9.09 3.43
C LEU A 37 4.15 9.90 4.61
N LYS A 38 5.39 10.35 4.55
CA LYS A 38 5.98 11.17 5.61
C LYS A 38 5.32 12.54 5.73
N GLN A 39 4.65 13.00 4.69
CA GLN A 39 3.94 14.29 4.71
C GLN A 39 2.57 14.19 5.37
N ILE A 40 2.04 12.99 5.54
CA ILE A 40 0.71 12.79 6.08
C ILE A 40 0.77 12.85 7.60
N GLU A 41 -0.04 13.74 8.18
CA GLU A 41 -0.18 13.81 9.64
C GLU A 41 -1.09 12.67 10.12
N PRO A 42 -0.83 12.07 11.28
CA PRO A 42 -1.72 11.03 11.82
C PRO A 42 -3.17 11.48 11.95
N SER A 43 -3.41 12.76 12.16
CA SER A 43 -4.76 13.32 12.23
C SER A 43 -5.46 13.37 10.87
N ASP A 44 -4.72 13.28 9.77
CA ASP A 44 -5.27 13.34 8.42
C ASP A 44 -5.70 11.99 7.89
N LEU A 45 -5.15 10.91 8.41
CA LEU A 45 -5.43 9.56 7.93
C LEU A 45 -5.41 8.59 9.12
N ASP A 46 -6.59 8.10 9.50
CA ASP A 46 -6.73 7.20 10.65
C ASP A 46 -5.95 5.90 10.47
N HIS A 47 -5.89 5.39 9.24
CA HIS A 47 -5.20 4.14 8.92
C HIS A 47 -3.79 4.36 8.37
N LEU A 48 -3.13 5.44 8.78
CA LEU A 48 -1.76 5.73 8.32
C LEU A 48 -0.78 4.63 8.72
N ALA A 49 -0.88 4.11 9.94
CA ALA A 49 0.01 3.04 10.39
C ALA A 49 -0.15 1.78 9.55
N GLU A 50 -1.39 1.41 9.23
CA GLU A 50 -1.70 0.27 8.39
C GLU A 50 -1.16 0.47 6.98
N LEU A 51 -1.26 1.68 6.45
CA LEU A 51 -0.72 1.99 5.13
C LEU A 51 0.80 1.85 5.11
N TRP A 52 1.50 2.32 6.14
CA TRP A 52 2.94 2.14 6.27
C TRP A 52 3.33 0.67 6.28
N GLU A 53 2.61 -0.16 7.05
CA GLU A 53 2.90 -1.58 7.14
C GLU A 53 2.73 -2.28 5.79
N ALA A 54 1.64 -1.97 5.08
CA ALA A 54 1.39 -2.54 3.75
C ALA A 54 2.47 -2.09 2.76
N HIS A 55 2.84 -0.81 2.78
CA HIS A 55 3.86 -0.27 1.89
C HIS A 55 5.22 -0.91 2.15
N LYS A 56 5.57 -1.17 3.40
CA LYS A 56 6.83 -1.86 3.73
C LYS A 56 6.88 -3.27 3.15
N LEU A 57 5.77 -4.00 3.21
CA LEU A 57 5.70 -5.32 2.60
C LEU A 57 5.88 -5.23 1.07
N ARG A 58 5.25 -4.24 0.46
CA ARG A 58 5.41 -4.00 -0.99
C ARG A 58 6.88 -3.75 -1.34
N ASN A 59 7.60 -2.99 -0.53
CA ASN A 59 9.03 -2.73 -0.76
C ASN A 59 9.86 -4.00 -0.64
N ARG A 60 9.56 -4.86 0.33
CA ARG A 60 10.27 -6.13 0.48
C ARG A 60 10.08 -7.01 -0.75
N ILE A 61 8.87 -7.07 -1.28
CA ILE A 61 8.57 -7.83 -2.50
C ILE A 61 9.36 -7.27 -3.68
N ALA A 62 9.41 -5.96 -3.83
CA ALA A 62 10.02 -5.31 -4.98
C ALA A 62 11.54 -5.37 -4.98
N HIS A 63 12.17 -5.30 -3.81
CA HIS A 63 13.63 -5.11 -3.72
C HIS A 63 14.41 -6.33 -3.27
N GLU A 64 13.83 -7.17 -2.44
CA GLU A 64 14.59 -8.23 -1.78
C GLU A 64 14.34 -9.62 -2.32
N GLY A 65 13.28 -9.80 -3.09
CA GLY A 65 12.92 -11.10 -3.61
C GLY A 65 12.64 -12.11 -2.51
N GLU A 66 12.32 -11.64 -1.32
CA GLU A 66 12.06 -12.51 -0.17
C GLU A 66 10.87 -13.42 -0.40
N ARG A 67 10.89 -14.55 0.27
CA ARG A 67 9.72 -15.39 0.38
C ARG A 67 8.65 -14.64 1.14
N ILE A 68 7.51 -14.44 0.48
CA ILE A 68 6.37 -13.77 1.08
C ILE A 68 5.25 -14.77 1.23
N ASP A 69 4.74 -14.91 2.45
CA ASP A 69 3.60 -15.76 2.75
C ASP A 69 2.34 -15.09 2.21
N ARG A 70 1.45 -15.89 1.63
CA ARG A 70 0.16 -15.37 1.14
C ARG A 70 -0.62 -14.66 2.24
N ARG A 71 -0.51 -15.13 3.49
CA ARG A 71 -1.17 -14.47 4.63
C ARG A 71 -0.70 -13.03 4.80
N ASP A 72 0.60 -12.78 4.58
CA ASP A 72 1.14 -11.42 4.66
C ASP A 72 0.56 -10.55 3.57
N VAL A 73 0.44 -11.09 2.36
CA VAL A 73 -0.17 -10.37 1.24
C VAL A 73 -1.64 -10.07 1.52
N ASP A 74 -2.39 -11.05 2.01
CA ASP A 74 -3.81 -10.87 2.33
C ASP A 74 -4.01 -9.79 3.41
N ARG A 75 -3.17 -9.78 4.43
CA ARG A 75 -3.20 -8.75 5.47
C ARG A 75 -2.92 -7.37 4.92
N ALA A 76 -1.91 -7.28 4.06
CA ALA A 76 -1.57 -6.00 3.42
C ALA A 76 -2.71 -5.52 2.53
N MET A 77 -3.33 -6.42 1.77
CA MET A 77 -4.48 -6.06 0.93
C MET A 77 -5.65 -5.56 1.77
N ASP A 78 -5.90 -6.17 2.93
CA ASP A 78 -6.93 -5.70 3.85
C ASP A 78 -6.62 -4.29 4.36
N LYS A 79 -5.35 -4.01 4.66
CA LYS A 79 -4.92 -2.68 5.08
C LYS A 79 -5.13 -1.65 3.98
N TYR A 80 -4.80 -1.98 2.73
CA TYR A 80 -5.07 -1.09 1.61
C TYR A 80 -6.57 -0.82 1.45
N ARG A 81 -7.41 -1.84 1.66
CA ARG A 81 -8.87 -1.66 1.61
C ARG A 81 -9.36 -0.69 2.67
N LEU A 82 -8.84 -0.79 3.89
CA LEU A 82 -9.18 0.15 4.96
C LEU A 82 -8.84 1.59 4.56
N VAL A 83 -7.66 1.79 3.98
CA VAL A 83 -7.23 3.11 3.53
C VAL A 83 -8.12 3.61 2.39
N LEU A 84 -8.41 2.75 1.42
CA LEU A 84 -9.27 3.13 0.29
C LEU A 84 -10.68 3.49 0.74
N LYS A 85 -11.21 2.80 1.74
CA LYS A 85 -12.51 3.15 2.33
C LYS A 85 -12.44 4.50 3.02
N GLU A 86 -11.38 4.74 3.78
CA GLU A 86 -11.20 6.02 4.45
C GLU A 86 -11.10 7.16 3.45
N LEU A 87 -10.42 6.92 2.33
CA LEU A 87 -10.27 7.89 1.23
C LEU A 87 -11.52 7.96 0.34
N LYS A 88 -12.53 7.16 0.65
CA LYS A 88 -13.83 7.13 -0.06
C LYS A 88 -13.75 6.63 -1.49
N PHE A 89 -12.84 5.69 -1.74
CA PHE A 89 -12.73 4.99 -3.02
C PHE A 89 -13.45 3.64 -3.04
N LEU A 90 -13.84 3.15 -1.88
CA LEU A 90 -14.61 1.92 -1.76
C LEU A 90 -15.88 2.16 -0.97
#